data_629ce95f6d4befd8de0a0287e68d3059
#
_entry.id   629ce95f6d4befd8de0a0287e68d3059
#
_cell.length_a   1.000
_cell.length_b   1.000
_cell.length_c   1.000
_cell.angle_alpha   90.00
_cell.angle_beta   90.00
_cell.angle_gamma   90.00
#
_symmetry.space_group_name_H-M   'P 1'
#
loop_
_entity.id
_entity.type
_entity.pdbx_description
1 polymer ?
#
loop_
_entity_poly.entity_id
_entity_poly.type
_entity_poly.pdbx_seq_one_letter_code
_entity_poly.pdbx_strand_id
1 'polypeptide(L)'
;MQPSNSWVCLSALDKQTTASIASLDNRGLAYADGFFTTMGVINGQILWAEYHHQRLISHATALQLDLDHCSLLSILQMHAQQLHQGMLKLIITRAAQDIRGYGYTPSECGSTCEIWLKSLAMKISTTAQLPLADGIFVPMQPMSTAVCLSSQIACLPPSLAGLKSLNRLDNVLASAELQAIKARSLNSNGSQDISEGLLRDMTGCWVEGTMSNMFYQLSDCRLVESPSSEMINTANDDKDSADKNKAVKGNANCLTQGQWYTSSMAQSGVAGVMRQVLIDELSTTENPVIIRSLQDEDLPHVSQLFFCNA
;
A
#
# COMPACT_ATOMS: atom_id res chain seq x y z
N MET A 1 20.05 3.83 -23.95
CA MET A 1 18.78 4.56 -24.18
C MET A 1 18.29 5.04 -22.82
N GLN A 2 17.97 6.33 -22.67
CA GLN A 2 17.29 6.77 -21.46
C GLN A 2 15.90 6.10 -21.41
N PRO A 3 15.45 5.56 -20.25
CA PRO A 3 14.13 4.98 -20.13
C PRO A 3 13.10 6.06 -20.50
N SER A 4 12.30 5.80 -21.52
CA SER A 4 11.24 6.72 -21.94
C SER A 4 10.18 6.74 -20.84
N ASN A 5 9.82 7.91 -20.33
CA ASN A 5 8.71 8.10 -19.38
C ASN A 5 7.32 7.88 -20.05
N SER A 6 7.28 7.07 -21.10
CA SER A 6 6.09 6.77 -21.90
C SER A 6 5.53 5.40 -21.58
N TRP A 7 4.23 5.22 -21.79
CA TRP A 7 3.58 3.92 -21.72
C TRP A 7 3.91 3.08 -22.95
N VAL A 8 4.12 1.79 -22.75
CA VAL A 8 4.35 0.79 -23.80
C VAL A 8 3.25 -0.26 -23.67
N CYS A 9 2.60 -0.61 -24.80
CA CYS A 9 1.66 -1.73 -24.87
C CYS A 9 2.44 -3.01 -25.15
N LEU A 10 2.46 -3.92 -24.20
CA LEU A 10 3.17 -5.21 -24.35
C LEU A 10 2.40 -6.21 -25.20
N SER A 11 1.06 -6.10 -25.26
CA SER A 11 0.21 -6.96 -26.10
C SER A 11 0.40 -6.72 -27.61
N ALA A 12 1.05 -5.62 -27.99
CA ALA A 12 1.29 -5.25 -29.39
C ALA A 12 2.73 -5.51 -29.86
N LEU A 13 3.57 -6.16 -29.03
CA LEU A 13 4.98 -6.40 -29.36
C LEU A 13 5.18 -7.29 -30.61
N ASP A 14 4.19 -8.11 -30.97
CA ASP A 14 4.17 -8.88 -32.23
C ASP A 14 3.83 -8.03 -33.47
N LYS A 15 3.30 -6.85 -33.25
CA LYS A 15 2.97 -5.89 -34.32
C LYS A 15 3.93 -4.72 -34.19
N GLN A 16 4.84 -4.53 -35.11
CA GLN A 16 5.83 -3.43 -35.20
C GLN A 16 5.18 -2.03 -35.10
N THR A 17 4.41 -1.75 -34.06
CA THR A 17 3.69 -0.51 -33.85
C THR A 17 4.40 0.30 -32.76
N THR A 18 5.13 1.30 -33.18
CA THR A 18 5.66 2.37 -32.35
C THR A 18 4.52 3.09 -31.62
N ALA A 19 4.70 3.31 -30.30
CA ALA A 19 3.87 4.12 -29.40
C ALA A 19 2.36 3.87 -29.59
N SER A 20 1.86 2.77 -29.04
CA SER A 20 0.41 2.55 -29.05
C SER A 20 -0.28 3.52 -28.11
N ILE A 21 -1.24 4.27 -28.64
CA ILE A 21 -2.16 5.10 -27.86
C ILE A 21 -3.28 4.16 -27.38
N ALA A 22 -3.64 4.21 -26.11
CA ALA A 22 -4.77 3.47 -25.59
C ALA A 22 -6.04 3.90 -26.34
N SER A 23 -6.82 2.92 -26.82
CA SER A 23 -8.11 3.21 -27.43
C SER A 23 -9.10 3.77 -26.41
N LEU A 24 -10.01 4.64 -26.81
CA LEU A 24 -11.15 5.02 -25.99
C LEU A 24 -12.12 3.86 -25.72
N ASP A 25 -12.04 2.80 -26.53
CA ASP A 25 -12.79 1.54 -26.33
C ASP A 25 -12.12 0.60 -25.32
N ASN A 26 -10.97 0.99 -24.72
CA ASN A 26 -10.31 0.21 -23.69
C ASN A 26 -11.24 0.04 -22.48
N ARG A 27 -11.50 -1.20 -22.11
CA ARG A 27 -12.45 -1.56 -21.05
C ARG A 27 -12.01 -1.09 -19.66
N GLY A 28 -10.70 -0.95 -19.43
CA GLY A 28 -10.16 -0.34 -18.21
C GLY A 28 -10.56 1.14 -18.10
N LEU A 29 -10.58 1.87 -19.22
CA LEU A 29 -11.03 3.25 -19.28
C LEU A 29 -12.55 3.37 -19.12
N ALA A 30 -13.32 2.53 -19.83
CA ALA A 30 -14.78 2.62 -19.85
C ALA A 30 -15.45 2.06 -18.58
N TYR A 31 -14.89 0.99 -17.99
CA TYR A 31 -15.54 0.19 -16.93
C TYR A 31 -14.65 -0.11 -15.73
N ALA A 32 -13.42 0.40 -15.71
CA ALA A 32 -12.40 -0.02 -14.74
C ALA A 32 -12.14 -1.56 -14.73
N ASP A 33 -12.36 -2.23 -15.87
CA ASP A 33 -12.27 -3.68 -16.04
C ASP A 33 -10.81 -4.09 -16.18
N GLY A 34 -10.13 -4.20 -15.03
CA GLY A 34 -8.72 -4.51 -14.94
C GLY A 34 -8.13 -4.19 -13.58
N PHE A 35 -6.82 -4.36 -13.50
CA PHE A 35 -6.05 -4.11 -12.29
C PHE A 35 -4.68 -3.51 -12.61
N PHE A 36 -3.97 -3.08 -11.58
CA PHE A 36 -2.63 -2.54 -11.74
C PHE A 36 -1.70 -2.99 -10.62
N THR A 37 -0.40 -2.91 -10.87
CA THR A 37 0.61 -3.07 -9.83
C THR A 37 1.76 -2.09 -10.09
N THR A 38 2.43 -1.70 -9.01
CA THR A 38 3.64 -0.88 -9.05
C THR A 38 4.74 -1.68 -8.37
N MET A 39 5.89 -1.77 -9.01
CA MET A 39 7.01 -2.59 -8.59
C MET A 39 8.25 -1.71 -8.44
N GLY A 40 8.87 -1.69 -7.28
CA GLY A 40 10.17 -1.07 -7.08
C GLY A 40 11.27 -1.85 -7.79
N VAL A 41 12.25 -1.13 -8.32
CA VAL A 41 13.43 -1.72 -8.98
C VAL A 41 14.69 -1.17 -8.33
N ILE A 42 15.56 -2.04 -7.84
CA ILE A 42 16.88 -1.70 -7.30
C ILE A 42 17.92 -2.64 -7.93
N ASN A 43 19.01 -2.07 -8.42
CA ASN A 43 20.10 -2.81 -9.08
C ASN A 43 19.60 -3.73 -10.22
N GLY A 44 18.58 -3.28 -10.96
CA GLY A 44 18.01 -4.03 -12.07
C GLY A 44 17.14 -5.23 -11.66
N GLN A 45 16.82 -5.36 -10.38
CA GLN A 45 15.96 -6.43 -9.85
C GLN A 45 14.63 -5.85 -9.39
N ILE A 46 13.55 -6.54 -9.69
CA ILE A 46 12.22 -6.23 -9.15
C ILE A 46 12.21 -6.65 -7.68
N LEU A 47 11.91 -5.72 -6.79
CA LEU A 47 11.74 -6.02 -5.38
C LEU A 47 10.52 -6.94 -5.20
N TRP A 48 10.68 -8.00 -4.39
CA TRP A 48 9.61 -8.96 -4.07
C TRP A 48 8.89 -9.51 -5.32
N ALA A 49 9.66 -9.88 -6.35
CA ALA A 49 9.14 -10.33 -7.63
C ALA A 49 8.13 -11.48 -7.49
N GLU A 50 8.38 -12.43 -6.57
CA GLU A 50 7.47 -13.56 -6.34
C GLU A 50 6.10 -13.10 -5.80
N TYR A 51 6.05 -12.16 -4.88
CA TYR A 51 4.79 -11.61 -4.37
C TYR A 51 4.02 -10.82 -5.45
N HIS A 52 4.73 -10.12 -6.34
CA HIS A 52 4.10 -9.51 -7.52
C HIS A 52 3.58 -10.54 -8.48
N HIS A 53 4.30 -11.65 -8.68
CA HIS A 53 3.85 -12.79 -9.50
C HIS A 53 2.55 -13.39 -8.93
N GLN A 54 2.49 -13.65 -7.63
CA GLN A 54 1.28 -14.14 -6.97
C GLN A 54 0.10 -13.15 -7.13
N ARG A 55 0.36 -11.85 -7.07
CA ARG A 55 -0.66 -10.84 -7.39
C ARG A 55 -1.15 -10.94 -8.83
N LEU A 56 -0.27 -11.10 -9.82
CA LEU A 56 -0.67 -11.25 -11.21
C LEU A 56 -1.61 -12.45 -11.38
N ILE A 57 -1.25 -13.59 -10.79
CA ILE A 57 -2.07 -14.81 -10.82
C ILE A 57 -3.43 -14.57 -10.15
N SER A 58 -3.44 -14.13 -8.90
CA SER A 58 -4.67 -13.99 -8.12
C SER A 58 -5.65 -12.98 -8.72
N HIS A 59 -5.14 -11.85 -9.22
CA HIS A 59 -5.98 -10.80 -9.81
C HIS A 59 -6.51 -11.19 -11.19
N ALA A 60 -5.67 -11.84 -12.03
CA ALA A 60 -6.12 -12.35 -13.31
C ALA A 60 -7.20 -13.44 -13.13
N THR A 61 -7.02 -14.35 -12.17
CA THR A 61 -8.02 -15.37 -11.83
C THR A 61 -9.32 -14.74 -11.36
N ALA A 62 -9.26 -13.79 -10.41
CA ALA A 62 -10.46 -13.15 -9.85
C ALA A 62 -11.25 -12.37 -10.91
N LEU A 63 -10.57 -11.75 -11.88
CA LEU A 63 -11.18 -11.00 -12.97
C LEU A 63 -11.40 -11.85 -14.23
N GLN A 64 -11.10 -13.15 -14.19
CA GLN A 64 -11.23 -14.08 -15.34
C GLN A 64 -10.50 -13.56 -16.60
N LEU A 65 -9.24 -13.16 -16.42
CA LEU A 65 -8.35 -12.70 -17.47
C LEU A 65 -7.37 -13.81 -17.85
N ASP A 66 -7.22 -14.05 -19.16
CA ASP A 66 -6.20 -14.94 -19.70
C ASP A 66 -4.85 -14.20 -19.78
N LEU A 67 -4.01 -14.43 -18.79
CA LEU A 67 -2.73 -13.76 -18.60
C LEU A 67 -1.60 -14.78 -18.58
N ASP A 68 -0.73 -14.76 -19.59
CA ASP A 68 0.55 -15.48 -19.51
C ASP A 68 1.49 -14.75 -18.52
N HIS A 69 1.28 -15.03 -17.24
CA HIS A 69 2.02 -14.39 -16.15
C HIS A 69 3.52 -14.77 -16.14
N CYS A 70 3.90 -15.94 -16.67
CA CYS A 70 5.31 -16.37 -16.73
C CYS A 70 6.09 -15.59 -17.78
N SER A 71 5.59 -15.50 -19.01
CA SER A 71 6.20 -14.68 -20.07
C SER A 71 6.22 -13.21 -19.67
N LEU A 72 5.14 -12.71 -19.07
CA LEU A 72 5.07 -11.33 -18.60
C LEU A 72 6.14 -11.02 -17.54
N LEU A 73 6.35 -11.91 -16.56
CA LEU A 73 7.39 -11.71 -15.54
C LEU A 73 8.78 -11.62 -16.15
N SER A 74 9.07 -12.44 -17.15
CA SER A 74 10.36 -12.40 -17.90
C SER A 74 10.57 -11.06 -18.61
N ILE A 75 9.51 -10.53 -19.25
CA ILE A 75 9.53 -9.21 -19.89
C ILE A 75 9.75 -8.10 -18.85
N LEU A 76 9.05 -8.15 -17.71
CA LEU A 76 9.19 -7.18 -16.64
C LEU A 76 10.61 -7.18 -16.06
N GLN A 77 11.22 -8.35 -15.88
CA GLN A 77 12.60 -8.47 -15.42
C GLN A 77 13.60 -7.87 -16.41
N MET A 78 13.40 -8.04 -17.72
CA MET A 78 14.21 -7.38 -18.76
C MET A 78 14.09 -5.84 -18.67
N HIS A 79 12.88 -5.31 -18.51
CA HIS A 79 12.68 -3.86 -18.30
C HIS A 79 13.31 -3.35 -16.99
N ALA A 80 13.27 -4.16 -15.93
CA ALA A 80 13.91 -3.82 -14.65
C ALA A 80 15.44 -3.73 -14.82
N GLN A 81 16.06 -4.67 -15.52
CA GLN A 81 17.49 -4.64 -15.82
C GLN A 81 17.89 -3.39 -16.62
N GLN A 82 17.08 -2.98 -17.60
CA GLN A 82 17.32 -1.75 -18.37
C GLN A 82 17.12 -0.49 -17.54
N LEU A 83 16.14 -0.49 -16.63
CA LEU A 83 15.84 0.65 -15.76
C LEU A 83 16.90 0.85 -14.68
N HIS A 84 17.47 -0.23 -14.18
CA HIS A 84 18.45 -0.29 -13.10
C HIS A 84 17.92 0.17 -11.75
N GLN A 85 17.34 1.38 -11.64
CA GLN A 85 16.73 1.90 -10.42
C GLN A 85 15.51 2.75 -10.73
N GLY A 86 14.40 2.48 -10.03
CA GLY A 86 13.17 3.22 -10.20
C GLY A 86 11.92 2.39 -9.95
N MET A 87 10.93 2.57 -10.79
CA MET A 87 9.62 1.97 -10.64
C MET A 87 9.08 1.46 -11.98
N LEU A 88 8.52 0.25 -11.99
CA LEU A 88 7.69 -0.27 -13.07
C LEU A 88 6.22 -0.19 -12.66
N LYS A 89 5.39 0.46 -13.46
CA LYS A 89 3.94 0.47 -13.28
C LYS A 89 3.29 -0.33 -14.40
N LEU A 90 2.53 -1.35 -14.03
CA LEU A 90 1.83 -2.23 -14.93
C LEU A 90 0.32 -2.00 -14.79
N ILE A 91 -0.39 -1.87 -15.91
CA ILE A 91 -1.85 -1.87 -16.00
C ILE A 91 -2.25 -3.02 -16.91
N ILE A 92 -3.18 -3.84 -16.46
CA ILE A 92 -3.74 -4.97 -17.20
C ILE A 92 -5.25 -4.77 -17.26
N THR A 93 -5.79 -4.73 -18.46
CA THR A 93 -7.23 -4.60 -18.72
C THR A 93 -7.71 -5.76 -19.57
N ARG A 94 -9.00 -6.09 -19.49
CA ARG A 94 -9.61 -6.95 -20.48
C ARG A 94 -9.52 -6.28 -21.84
N ALA A 95 -9.12 -7.01 -22.87
CA ALA A 95 -9.11 -6.51 -24.23
C ALA A 95 -10.55 -6.15 -24.70
N ALA A 96 -10.65 -5.16 -25.58
CA ALA A 96 -11.92 -4.79 -26.20
C ALA A 96 -12.55 -5.99 -26.91
N GLN A 97 -13.87 -6.13 -26.78
CA GLN A 97 -14.69 -7.15 -27.44
C GLN A 97 -15.89 -6.47 -28.08
N ASP A 98 -16.36 -7.03 -29.20
CA ASP A 98 -17.57 -6.53 -29.88
C ASP A 98 -18.84 -7.04 -29.16
N ILE A 99 -18.95 -6.63 -27.88
CA ILE A 99 -20.10 -6.93 -27.02
C ILE A 99 -20.51 -5.64 -26.31
N ARG A 100 -21.80 -5.34 -26.38
CA ARG A 100 -22.34 -4.11 -25.80
C ARG A 100 -22.27 -4.10 -24.26
N GLY A 101 -21.83 -3.00 -23.69
CA GLY A 101 -21.89 -2.71 -22.26
C GLY A 101 -20.87 -3.53 -21.46
N TYR A 102 -21.29 -4.05 -20.29
CA TYR A 102 -20.44 -4.78 -19.37
C TYR A 102 -20.14 -6.22 -19.79
N GLY A 103 -20.88 -6.73 -20.80
CA GLY A 103 -20.73 -8.12 -21.26
C GLY A 103 -19.33 -8.42 -21.77
N TYR A 104 -18.95 -9.68 -21.66
CA TYR A 104 -17.77 -10.25 -22.30
C TYR A 104 -18.01 -11.74 -22.59
N THR A 105 -17.30 -12.29 -23.55
CA THR A 105 -17.36 -13.74 -23.81
C THR A 105 -16.46 -14.46 -22.82
N PRO A 106 -17.02 -15.27 -21.92
CA PRO A 106 -16.21 -16.12 -21.06
C PRO A 106 -15.54 -17.21 -21.91
N SER A 107 -14.33 -17.62 -21.53
CA SER A 107 -13.65 -18.77 -22.07
C SER A 107 -13.06 -19.59 -20.93
N GLU A 108 -12.68 -20.84 -21.18
CA GLU A 108 -12.04 -21.69 -20.17
C GLU A 108 -10.73 -21.10 -19.65
N CYS A 109 -9.98 -20.40 -20.51
CA CYS A 109 -8.72 -19.73 -20.17
C CYS A 109 -8.91 -18.30 -19.67
N GLY A 110 -10.13 -17.74 -19.71
CA GLY A 110 -10.37 -16.32 -19.45
C GLY A 110 -10.42 -15.46 -20.73
N SER A 111 -10.52 -14.16 -20.57
CA SER A 111 -10.53 -13.20 -21.70
C SER A 111 -9.13 -12.64 -21.92
N THR A 112 -8.78 -12.44 -23.18
CA THR A 112 -7.51 -11.81 -23.57
C THR A 112 -7.31 -10.44 -22.94
N CYS A 113 -6.05 -10.07 -22.71
CA CYS A 113 -5.67 -8.86 -22.01
C CYS A 113 -5.00 -7.83 -22.92
N GLU A 114 -5.19 -6.55 -22.59
CA GLU A 114 -4.27 -5.48 -22.95
C GLU A 114 -3.35 -5.18 -21.77
N ILE A 115 -2.04 -5.14 -22.03
CA ILE A 115 -1.01 -4.99 -21.00
C ILE A 115 -0.20 -3.72 -21.28
N TRP A 116 -0.21 -2.80 -20.34
CA TRP A 116 0.47 -1.52 -20.44
C TRP A 116 1.55 -1.41 -19.37
N LEU A 117 2.77 -1.11 -19.79
CA LEU A 117 3.93 -0.93 -18.92
C LEU A 117 4.47 0.49 -19.00
N LYS A 118 4.76 1.07 -17.86
CA LYS A 118 5.51 2.31 -17.73
C LYS A 118 6.74 2.09 -16.86
N SER A 119 7.92 2.47 -17.38
CA SER A 119 9.17 2.50 -16.63
C SER A 119 9.47 3.94 -16.22
N LEU A 120 9.75 4.17 -14.94
CA LEU A 120 10.05 5.47 -14.39
C LEU A 120 11.36 5.41 -13.61
N ALA A 121 12.41 6.04 -14.14
CA ALA A 121 13.65 6.21 -13.40
C ALA A 121 13.45 7.20 -12.26
N MET A 122 13.77 6.79 -11.04
CA MET A 122 13.68 7.64 -9.85
C MET A 122 14.69 7.21 -8.81
N LYS A 123 15.19 8.18 -8.05
CA LYS A 123 16.02 7.91 -6.90
C LYS A 123 15.12 7.57 -5.71
N ILE A 124 15.37 6.43 -5.09
CA ILE A 124 14.71 6.07 -3.83
C ILE A 124 15.46 6.80 -2.71
N SER A 125 14.76 7.72 -2.05
CA SER A 125 15.29 8.39 -0.84
C SER A 125 14.97 7.55 0.37
N THR A 126 15.98 7.36 1.22
CA THR A 126 15.81 6.61 2.47
C THR A 126 16.62 7.30 3.57
N THR A 127 16.08 7.36 4.78
CA THR A 127 16.79 7.84 5.97
C THR A 127 17.38 6.68 6.77
N ALA A 128 16.82 5.49 6.63
CA ALA A 128 17.26 4.27 7.25
C ALA A 128 16.87 3.08 6.36
N GLN A 129 17.40 1.91 6.68
CA GLN A 129 17.06 0.67 6.00
C GLN A 129 16.69 -0.37 7.06
N LEU A 130 15.59 -1.07 6.83
CA LEU A 130 15.20 -2.25 7.61
C LEU A 130 15.71 -3.49 6.87
N PRO A 131 16.66 -4.26 7.43
CA PRO A 131 17.05 -5.53 6.86
C PRO A 131 15.92 -6.57 7.05
N LEU A 132 15.61 -7.31 6.00
CA LEU A 132 14.73 -8.47 6.04
C LEU A 132 15.56 -9.76 6.09
N ALA A 133 14.90 -10.87 6.43
CA ALA A 133 15.55 -12.17 6.56
C ALA A 133 16.16 -12.68 5.25
N ASP A 134 15.57 -12.33 4.11
CA ASP A 134 16.08 -12.64 2.77
C ASP A 134 17.30 -11.80 2.34
N GLY A 135 17.75 -10.87 3.19
CA GLY A 135 18.88 -9.97 2.92
C GLY A 135 18.50 -8.74 2.09
N ILE A 136 17.24 -8.53 1.75
CA ILE A 136 16.73 -7.32 1.13
C ILE A 136 16.57 -6.23 2.19
N PHE A 137 16.84 -4.98 1.81
CA PHE A 137 16.66 -3.82 2.67
C PHE A 137 15.43 -3.03 2.26
N VAL A 138 14.51 -2.83 3.22
CA VAL A 138 13.36 -1.95 3.02
C VAL A 138 13.76 -0.51 3.29
N PRO A 139 13.59 0.42 2.33
CA PRO A 139 13.85 1.83 2.57
C PRO A 139 12.82 2.41 3.56
N MET A 140 13.30 3.01 4.63
CA MET A 140 12.45 3.66 5.63
C MET A 140 12.46 5.17 5.40
N GLN A 141 11.27 5.75 5.39
CA GLN A 141 11.05 7.19 5.31
C GLN A 141 11.15 7.83 6.72
N PRO A 142 11.42 9.15 6.83
CA PRO A 142 11.42 9.84 8.10
C PRO A 142 10.05 9.76 8.79
N MET A 143 10.05 9.89 10.11
CA MET A 143 8.83 10.01 10.89
C MET A 143 8.05 11.27 10.47
N SER A 144 6.75 11.13 10.37
CA SER A 144 5.84 12.21 9.98
C SER A 144 4.48 12.03 10.65
N THR A 145 3.56 12.95 10.43
CA THR A 145 2.22 12.89 11.00
C THR A 145 1.26 12.19 10.03
N ALA A 146 0.41 11.31 10.55
CA ALA A 146 -0.77 10.82 9.88
C ALA A 146 -2.03 11.45 10.48
N VAL A 147 -3.06 11.66 9.64
CA VAL A 147 -4.34 12.25 10.06
C VAL A 147 -5.49 11.31 9.72
N CYS A 148 -6.48 11.24 10.61
CA CYS A 148 -7.71 10.50 10.34
C CYS A 148 -8.55 11.28 9.32
N LEU A 149 -8.94 10.63 8.22
CA LEU A 149 -9.76 11.24 7.18
C LEU A 149 -11.25 10.96 7.41
N SER A 150 -12.10 11.82 6.89
CA SER A 150 -13.56 11.64 6.88
C SER A 150 -14.02 10.79 5.70
N SER A 151 -13.25 10.76 4.62
CA SER A 151 -13.49 9.89 3.47
C SER A 151 -13.48 8.43 3.87
N GLN A 152 -14.35 7.64 3.24
CA GLN A 152 -14.46 6.20 3.48
C GLN A 152 -14.19 5.42 2.19
N ILE A 153 -13.65 4.21 2.33
CA ILE A 153 -13.49 3.27 1.24
C ILE A 153 -14.63 2.25 1.24
N ALA A 154 -14.99 1.80 0.03
CA ALA A 154 -16.10 0.88 -0.16
C ALA A 154 -15.78 -0.52 0.40
N CYS A 155 -16.79 -1.16 0.97
CA CYS A 155 -16.81 -2.60 1.19
C CYS A 155 -17.19 -3.30 -0.11
N LEU A 156 -16.43 -4.29 -0.52
CA LEU A 156 -16.58 -5.00 -1.77
C LEU A 156 -16.99 -6.47 -1.55
N PRO A 157 -17.64 -7.10 -2.51
CA PRO A 157 -17.86 -8.55 -2.48
C PRO A 157 -16.53 -9.31 -2.32
N PRO A 158 -16.53 -10.50 -1.70
CA PRO A 158 -15.30 -11.27 -1.45
C PRO A 158 -14.44 -11.53 -2.70
N SER A 159 -15.06 -11.66 -3.88
CA SER A 159 -14.35 -11.86 -5.15
C SER A 159 -13.59 -10.61 -5.63
N LEU A 160 -13.91 -9.43 -5.12
CA LEU A 160 -13.30 -8.15 -5.50
C LEU A 160 -12.52 -7.49 -4.36
N ALA A 161 -12.76 -7.91 -3.12
CA ALA A 161 -12.07 -7.37 -1.95
C ALA A 161 -10.58 -7.67 -2.00
N GLY A 162 -9.76 -6.72 -1.56
CA GLY A 162 -8.31 -6.84 -1.56
C GLY A 162 -7.65 -6.66 -2.94
N LEU A 163 -8.41 -6.66 -4.05
CA LEU A 163 -7.83 -6.46 -5.37
C LEU A 163 -7.34 -5.03 -5.56
N LYS A 164 -6.18 -4.88 -6.21
CA LYS A 164 -5.69 -3.58 -6.70
C LYS A 164 -6.31 -3.29 -8.07
N SER A 165 -7.65 -3.27 -8.11
CA SER A 165 -8.43 -2.99 -9.33
C SER A 165 -8.27 -1.55 -9.78
N LEU A 166 -8.68 -1.23 -11.00
CA LEU A 166 -8.67 0.14 -11.54
C LEU A 166 -9.75 1.05 -10.91
N ASN A 167 -10.74 0.48 -10.25
CA ASN A 167 -11.76 1.25 -9.54
C ASN A 167 -11.21 1.74 -8.20
N ARG A 168 -10.70 2.99 -8.17
CA ARG A 168 -10.07 3.63 -7.00
C ARG A 168 -10.59 5.05 -6.78
N LEU A 169 -11.84 5.32 -7.10
CA LEU A 169 -12.40 6.67 -6.92
C LEU A 169 -12.49 7.08 -5.46
N ASP A 170 -12.76 6.15 -4.57
CA ASP A 170 -12.75 6.35 -3.12
C ASP A 170 -11.36 6.80 -2.63
N ASN A 171 -10.30 6.11 -3.04
CA ASN A 171 -8.92 6.51 -2.72
C ASN A 171 -8.54 7.87 -3.36
N VAL A 172 -9.06 8.20 -4.56
CA VAL A 172 -8.84 9.50 -5.20
C VAL A 172 -9.46 10.63 -4.37
N LEU A 173 -10.70 10.45 -3.90
CA LEU A 173 -11.39 11.43 -3.06
C LEU A 173 -10.70 11.59 -1.70
N ALA A 174 -10.28 10.50 -1.09
CA ALA A 174 -9.50 10.50 0.15
C ALA A 174 -8.15 11.22 -0.01
N SER A 175 -7.46 10.99 -1.13
CA SER A 175 -6.21 11.71 -1.44
C SER A 175 -6.46 13.21 -1.64
N ALA A 176 -7.58 13.61 -2.22
CA ALA A 176 -7.96 15.02 -2.36
C ALA A 176 -8.22 15.67 -0.99
N GLU A 177 -8.91 14.98 -0.07
CA GLU A 177 -9.11 15.43 1.31
C GLU A 177 -7.77 15.63 2.03
N LEU A 178 -6.86 14.64 1.93
CA LEU A 178 -5.53 14.74 2.51
C LEU A 178 -4.75 15.96 1.97
N GLN A 179 -4.78 16.20 0.67
CA GLN A 179 -4.13 17.36 0.07
C GLN A 179 -4.72 18.68 0.58
N ALA A 180 -6.05 18.75 0.75
CA ALA A 180 -6.71 19.93 1.31
C ALA A 180 -6.32 20.18 2.79
N ILE A 181 -6.12 19.11 3.58
CA ILE A 181 -5.64 19.21 4.95
C ILE A 181 -4.18 19.72 4.97
N LYS A 182 -3.31 19.13 4.14
CA LYS A 182 -1.91 19.57 3.99
C LYS A 182 -1.81 21.05 3.62
N ALA A 183 -2.58 21.51 2.64
CA ALA A 183 -2.60 22.90 2.22
C ALA A 183 -3.03 23.85 3.34
N ARG A 184 -4.00 23.46 4.18
CA ARG A 184 -4.43 24.25 5.36
C ARG A 184 -3.36 24.28 6.44
N SER A 185 -2.69 23.16 6.71
CA SER A 185 -1.62 23.07 7.71
C SER A 185 -0.41 23.95 7.35
N LEU A 186 -0.05 24.05 6.08
CA LEU A 186 1.05 24.92 5.61
C LEU A 186 0.78 26.42 5.85
N ASN A 187 -0.51 26.82 5.88
CA ASN A 187 -0.92 28.21 6.11
C ASN A 187 -1.04 28.57 7.60
N SER A 188 -0.93 27.61 8.50
CA SER A 188 -0.93 27.83 9.95
C SER A 188 0.50 27.91 10.49
N ASN A 189 0.75 28.77 11.48
CA ASN A 189 2.08 29.02 12.08
C ASN A 189 2.73 27.81 12.79
N GLY A 190 2.17 26.62 12.65
CA GLY A 190 2.67 25.36 13.18
C GLY A 190 2.60 24.28 12.10
N SER A 191 3.42 24.39 11.06
CA SER A 191 3.49 23.41 9.98
C SER A 191 3.78 22.01 10.54
N GLN A 192 2.76 21.14 10.59
CA GLN A 192 2.96 19.71 10.81
C GLN A 192 3.33 19.07 9.48
N ASP A 193 4.36 18.23 9.48
CA ASP A 193 4.72 17.40 8.32
C ASP A 193 3.75 16.23 8.22
N ILE A 194 2.59 16.50 7.62
CA ILE A 194 1.55 15.49 7.38
C ILE A 194 1.92 14.73 6.11
N SER A 195 2.16 13.43 6.21
CA SER A 195 2.53 12.60 5.06
C SER A 195 1.40 11.71 4.57
N GLU A 196 0.57 11.16 5.47
CA GLU A 196 -0.42 10.15 5.12
C GLU A 196 -1.77 10.44 5.81
N GLY A 197 -2.84 9.86 5.24
CA GLY A 197 -4.20 9.91 5.78
C GLY A 197 -4.70 8.51 6.09
N LEU A 198 -5.24 8.29 7.28
CA LEU A 198 -5.83 7.03 7.70
C LEU A 198 -7.28 6.97 7.25
N LEU A 199 -7.68 5.88 6.59
CA LEU A 199 -8.99 5.66 5.98
C LEU A 199 -9.80 4.61 6.71
N ARG A 200 -11.08 4.91 6.89
CA ARG A 200 -12.09 3.94 7.32
C ARG A 200 -12.75 3.27 6.13
N ASP A 201 -13.26 2.08 6.34
CA ASP A 201 -14.25 1.52 5.45
C ASP A 201 -15.69 1.88 5.88
N MET A 202 -16.67 1.42 5.12
CA MET A 202 -18.08 1.66 5.40
C MET A 202 -18.60 0.97 6.67
N THR A 203 -17.83 0.06 7.29
CA THR A 203 -18.16 -0.55 8.59
C THR A 203 -17.63 0.28 9.76
N GLY A 204 -16.84 1.33 9.49
CA GLY A 204 -16.22 2.19 10.49
C GLY A 204 -14.83 1.75 10.94
N CYS A 205 -14.32 0.62 10.46
CA CYS A 205 -12.98 0.14 10.78
C CYS A 205 -11.92 0.96 10.05
N TRP A 206 -10.81 1.31 10.71
CA TRP A 206 -9.63 1.87 10.08
C TRP A 206 -8.86 0.77 9.34
N VAL A 207 -8.64 0.95 8.05
CA VAL A 207 -8.18 -0.13 7.17
C VAL A 207 -6.80 0.12 6.60
N GLU A 208 -6.57 1.26 5.98
CA GLU A 208 -5.35 1.55 5.23
C GLU A 208 -5.08 3.06 5.14
N GLY A 209 -3.95 3.44 4.58
CA GLY A 209 -3.67 4.82 4.16
C GLY A 209 -4.25 5.14 2.79
N THR A 210 -4.06 6.38 2.31
CA THR A 210 -4.56 6.79 0.99
C THR A 210 -3.96 5.99 -0.17
N MET A 211 -2.70 5.52 -0.01
CA MET A 211 -1.97 4.71 -1.01
C MET A 211 -1.17 3.56 -0.40
N SER A 212 -1.34 3.29 0.89
CA SER A 212 -0.48 2.42 1.69
C SER A 212 -1.28 1.54 2.63
N ASN A 213 -0.73 0.38 2.99
CA ASN A 213 -1.28 -0.40 4.09
C ASN A 213 -0.68 0.05 5.41
N MET A 214 -1.35 -0.24 6.52
CA MET A 214 -0.89 0.11 7.86
C MET A 214 -0.56 -1.11 8.70
N PHE A 215 0.41 -0.92 9.60
CA PHE A 215 0.72 -1.79 10.73
C PHE A 215 0.72 -0.96 11.99
N TYR A 216 0.24 -1.52 13.08
CA TYR A 216 0.17 -0.81 14.35
C TYR A 216 0.45 -1.73 15.54
N GLN A 217 0.87 -1.12 16.65
CA GLN A 217 0.96 -1.76 17.96
C GLN A 217 0.09 -1.01 18.94
N LEU A 218 -0.48 -1.75 19.89
CA LEU A 218 -1.24 -1.18 21.00
C LEU A 218 -0.39 -1.22 22.27
N SER A 219 -0.48 -0.17 23.08
CA SER A 219 0.06 -0.19 24.43
C SER A 219 -0.73 -1.17 25.28
N ASP A 220 -0.04 -1.98 26.08
CA ASP A 220 -0.65 -2.90 27.04
C ASP A 220 -1.39 -2.12 28.13
N CYS A 221 -2.67 -1.85 27.93
CA CYS A 221 -3.53 -1.25 28.97
C CYS A 221 -3.90 -2.22 30.10
N ARG A 222 -3.38 -3.45 30.10
CA ARG A 222 -3.72 -4.46 31.13
C ARG A 222 -2.84 -4.41 32.39
N LEU A 223 -1.89 -3.50 32.49
CA LEU A 223 -1.00 -3.39 33.67
C LEU A 223 -1.31 -2.19 34.56
N VAL A 224 -2.47 -1.56 34.43
CA VAL A 224 -2.97 -0.61 35.43
C VAL A 224 -4.25 -1.18 36.04
N GLU A 225 -4.14 -2.34 36.65
CA GLU A 225 -5.06 -2.69 37.73
C GLU A 225 -4.74 -1.82 38.92
N SER A 226 -5.74 -1.08 39.35
CA SER A 226 -5.79 -0.14 40.44
C SER A 226 -5.03 -0.61 41.68
N PRO A 227 -4.18 0.21 42.30
CA PRO A 227 -3.94 0.06 43.71
C PRO A 227 -5.18 0.57 44.44
N SER A 228 -5.76 -0.33 45.23
CA SER A 228 -6.76 -0.09 46.22
C SER A 228 -6.49 1.20 47.03
N SER A 229 -7.57 1.92 47.23
CA SER A 229 -7.71 3.02 48.15
C SER A 229 -6.90 2.87 49.43
N GLU A 230 -5.96 3.77 49.69
CA GLU A 230 -5.67 4.30 51.01
C GLU A 230 -5.32 5.77 50.90
N MET A 231 -6.18 6.54 51.57
CA MET A 231 -5.92 7.97 51.85
C MET A 231 -4.60 8.11 52.59
N ILE A 232 -3.90 9.20 52.36
CA ILE A 232 -3.46 10.14 53.41
C ILE A 232 -2.92 11.43 52.76
N ASN A 233 -3.33 12.52 53.37
CA ASN A 233 -3.05 13.94 53.16
C ASN A 233 -1.57 14.33 53.11
N THR A 234 -1.25 15.36 52.43
CA THR A 234 -0.80 16.70 52.79
C THR A 234 0.27 17.26 51.87
N ALA A 235 -0.12 18.36 51.30
CA ALA A 235 0.55 19.67 51.18
C ALA A 235 1.99 19.80 50.67
N ASN A 236 2.06 20.66 49.68
CA ASN A 236 3.03 21.74 49.45
C ASN A 236 4.26 21.51 48.56
N ASP A 237 4.19 22.28 47.53
CA ASP A 237 5.15 23.27 47.01
C ASP A 237 6.27 22.89 46.04
N ASP A 238 6.17 23.64 44.97
CA ASP A 238 7.20 24.34 44.20
C ASP A 238 8.10 23.62 43.20
N LYS A 239 7.83 24.06 41.92
CA LYS A 239 8.84 24.44 40.90
C LYS A 239 9.96 23.45 40.54
N ASP A 240 9.94 22.98 39.33
CA ASP A 240 10.76 23.55 38.27
C ASP A 240 10.54 22.90 36.92
N SER A 241 10.53 23.76 35.94
CA SER A 241 10.56 23.53 34.52
C SER A 241 11.80 22.77 34.11
N ALA A 242 11.69 21.90 33.17
CA ALA A 242 12.49 21.85 31.96
C ALA A 242 12.53 20.48 31.31
N ASP A 243 12.42 20.50 30.00
CA ASP A 243 12.99 19.57 29.04
C ASP A 243 12.32 18.21 28.83
N LYS A 244 11.23 18.23 28.07
CA LYS A 244 10.68 17.05 27.41
C LYS A 244 10.91 17.09 25.89
N ASN A 245 12.13 17.31 25.47
CA ASN A 245 12.57 17.04 24.09
C ASN A 245 13.58 15.89 24.10
N LYS A 246 13.14 14.70 24.46
CA LYS A 246 13.89 13.48 24.15
C LYS A 246 13.41 12.98 22.79
N ALA A 247 14.06 13.44 21.73
CA ALA A 247 13.99 12.81 20.43
C ALA A 247 14.39 11.32 20.60
N VAL A 248 13.43 10.43 20.46
CA VAL A 248 13.68 8.99 20.40
C VAL A 248 14.44 8.75 19.11
N LYS A 249 15.75 8.50 19.20
CA LYS A 249 16.54 7.99 18.10
C LYS A 249 15.96 6.64 17.73
N GLY A 250 15.26 6.55 16.60
CA GLY A 250 14.69 5.33 16.07
C GLY A 250 15.81 4.31 15.81
N ASN A 251 15.94 3.35 16.70
CA ASN A 251 16.80 2.19 16.49
C ASN A 251 16.05 1.23 15.55
N ALA A 252 16.72 0.72 14.52
CA ALA A 252 16.19 -0.29 13.60
C ALA A 252 15.67 -1.56 14.31
N ASN A 253 16.08 -1.80 15.54
CA ASN A 253 15.60 -2.90 16.41
C ASN A 253 14.16 -2.70 16.94
N CYS A 254 13.51 -1.57 16.67
CA CYS A 254 12.17 -1.30 17.25
C CYS A 254 11.06 -2.14 16.59
N LEU A 255 11.21 -2.54 15.32
CA LEU A 255 10.18 -3.31 14.61
C LEU A 255 10.12 -4.79 14.99
N THR A 256 11.12 -5.31 15.68
CA THR A 256 11.17 -6.72 16.10
C THR A 256 10.58 -6.95 17.51
N GLN A 257 10.18 -5.91 18.22
CA GLN A 257 9.61 -6.00 19.57
C GLN A 257 8.13 -5.60 19.58
N GLY A 258 7.34 -6.30 20.38
CA GLY A 258 5.90 -6.04 20.55
C GLY A 258 5.02 -6.74 19.52
N GLN A 259 3.71 -6.78 19.80
CA GLN A 259 2.70 -7.40 18.96
C GLN A 259 2.30 -6.47 17.82
N TRP A 260 2.56 -6.87 16.58
CA TRP A 260 2.09 -6.15 15.40
C TRP A 260 0.71 -6.61 14.95
N TYR A 261 -0.09 -5.64 14.55
CA TYR A 261 -1.40 -5.81 13.95
C TYR A 261 -1.44 -5.16 12.57
N THR A 262 -2.25 -5.70 11.66
CA THR A 262 -2.58 -5.08 10.39
C THR A 262 -4.03 -5.39 10.03
N SER A 263 -4.70 -4.48 9.33
CA SER A 263 -6.13 -4.63 9.02
C SER A 263 -6.41 -5.75 8.03
N SER A 264 -7.60 -6.33 8.14
CA SER A 264 -8.11 -7.32 7.18
C SER A 264 -8.42 -6.63 5.85
N MET A 265 -8.03 -7.27 4.74
CA MET A 265 -8.36 -6.84 3.37
C MET A 265 -9.47 -7.71 2.76
N ALA A 266 -10.20 -8.46 3.58
CA ALA A 266 -11.23 -9.39 3.11
C ALA A 266 -12.55 -8.72 2.70
N GLN A 267 -12.76 -7.45 3.06
CA GLN A 267 -13.95 -6.69 2.74
C GLN A 267 -13.65 -5.35 2.06
N SER A 268 -12.52 -4.73 2.37
CA SER A 268 -12.17 -3.40 1.93
C SER A 268 -10.66 -3.24 1.81
N GLY A 269 -10.19 -2.16 1.17
CA GLY A 269 -8.78 -1.88 0.99
C GLY A 269 -8.09 -2.71 -0.10
N VAL A 270 -6.77 -2.66 -0.11
CA VAL A 270 -5.91 -3.37 -1.06
C VAL A 270 -4.97 -4.30 -0.32
N ALA A 271 -4.96 -5.59 -0.67
CA ALA A 271 -3.95 -6.53 -0.18
C ALA A 271 -2.58 -6.20 -0.80
N GLY A 272 -1.81 -5.32 -0.15
CA GLY A 272 -0.53 -4.82 -0.64
C GLY A 272 0.54 -5.89 -0.71
N VAL A 273 1.42 -5.83 -1.73
CA VAL A 273 2.59 -6.72 -1.81
C VAL A 273 3.49 -6.51 -0.61
N MET A 274 3.90 -5.27 -0.33
CA MET A 274 4.74 -4.97 0.83
C MET A 274 4.08 -5.37 2.15
N ARG A 275 2.74 -5.26 2.26
CA ARG A 275 2.01 -5.75 3.43
C ARG A 275 2.22 -7.25 3.64
N GLN A 276 2.10 -8.06 2.58
CA GLN A 276 2.30 -9.50 2.70
C GLN A 276 3.75 -9.84 3.06
N VAL A 277 4.72 -9.21 2.42
CA VAL A 277 6.14 -9.35 2.77
C VAL A 277 6.36 -9.09 4.26
N LEU A 278 5.83 -7.99 4.78
CA LEU A 278 6.01 -7.65 6.20
C LEU A 278 5.24 -8.59 7.15
N ILE A 279 4.09 -9.12 6.74
CA ILE A 279 3.41 -10.17 7.52
C ILE A 279 4.33 -11.38 7.64
N ASP A 280 4.92 -11.83 6.54
CA ASP A 280 5.75 -13.03 6.51
C ASP A 280 7.07 -12.82 7.28
N GLU A 281 7.71 -11.65 7.12
CA GLU A 281 9.01 -11.34 7.70
C GLU A 281 8.95 -10.93 9.19
N LEU A 282 7.88 -10.26 9.61
CA LEU A 282 7.71 -9.85 11.02
C LEU A 282 7.04 -10.93 11.87
N SER A 283 6.40 -11.93 11.26
CA SER A 283 5.77 -13.03 12.00
C SER A 283 6.82 -14.03 12.48
N THR A 284 6.81 -14.32 13.78
CA THR A 284 7.54 -15.44 14.35
C THR A 284 6.55 -16.46 14.91
N THR A 285 7.03 -17.67 15.25
CA THR A 285 6.19 -18.70 15.87
C THR A 285 5.60 -18.22 17.20
N GLU A 286 6.35 -17.41 17.95
CA GLU A 286 5.94 -16.90 19.26
C GLU A 286 5.16 -15.59 19.18
N ASN A 287 5.39 -14.79 18.12
CA ASN A 287 4.78 -13.48 17.95
C ASN A 287 4.36 -13.24 16.49
N PRO A 288 3.28 -13.89 16.01
CA PRO A 288 2.79 -13.70 14.66
C PRO A 288 2.16 -12.30 14.50
N VAL A 289 2.22 -11.74 13.29
CA VAL A 289 1.42 -10.55 12.96
C VAL A 289 -0.07 -10.93 12.98
N ILE A 290 -0.85 -10.22 13.77
CA ILE A 290 -2.29 -10.48 13.92
C ILE A 290 -3.09 -9.65 12.92
N ILE A 291 -3.97 -10.30 12.16
CA ILE A 291 -4.92 -9.63 11.27
C ILE A 291 -6.10 -9.15 12.10
N ARG A 292 -6.13 -7.84 12.39
CA ARG A 292 -7.16 -7.18 13.19
C ARG A 292 -7.35 -5.74 12.71
N SER A 293 -8.58 -5.36 12.39
CA SER A 293 -8.89 -3.99 12.02
C SER A 293 -8.84 -3.08 13.26
N LEU A 294 -8.28 -1.89 13.07
CA LEU A 294 -8.19 -0.86 14.09
C LEU A 294 -9.55 -0.18 14.25
N GLN A 295 -10.01 -0.02 15.50
CA GLN A 295 -11.27 0.62 15.87
C GLN A 295 -11.02 2.01 16.46
N ASP A 296 -12.08 2.82 16.62
CA ASP A 296 -11.97 4.14 17.23
C ASP A 296 -11.47 4.07 18.66
N GLU A 297 -11.90 3.06 19.41
CA GLU A 297 -11.51 2.84 20.80
C GLU A 297 -10.03 2.47 20.93
N ASP A 298 -9.43 1.95 19.88
CA ASP A 298 -8.01 1.58 19.87
C ASP A 298 -7.09 2.80 19.65
N LEU A 299 -7.57 3.85 18.97
CA LEU A 299 -6.74 4.99 18.56
C LEU A 299 -5.94 5.62 19.72
N PRO A 300 -6.55 5.87 20.92
CA PRO A 300 -5.80 6.40 22.06
C PRO A 300 -4.71 5.46 22.58
N HIS A 301 -4.77 4.18 22.22
CA HIS A 301 -3.87 3.13 22.70
C HIS A 301 -2.81 2.74 21.66
N VAL A 302 -2.83 3.36 20.48
CA VAL A 302 -1.80 3.11 19.45
C VAL A 302 -0.46 3.64 19.94
N SER A 303 0.48 2.74 20.18
CA SER A 303 1.84 3.06 20.61
C SER A 303 2.80 3.27 19.45
N GLN A 304 2.59 2.53 18.35
CA GLN A 304 3.36 2.65 17.12
C GLN A 304 2.45 2.45 15.91
N LEU A 305 2.71 3.19 14.85
CA LEU A 305 2.02 3.09 13.58
C LEU A 305 3.02 3.33 12.45
N PHE A 306 2.99 2.49 11.43
CA PHE A 306 3.69 2.76 10.18
C PHE A 306 2.86 2.37 8.96
N PHE A 307 3.17 2.99 7.84
CA PHE A 307 2.55 2.71 6.55
C PHE A 307 3.57 2.09 5.60
N CYS A 308 3.11 1.20 4.73
CA CYS A 308 3.93 0.54 3.72
C CYS A 308 3.26 0.48 2.36
N ASN A 309 4.05 0.59 1.31
CA ASN A 309 3.66 0.27 -0.07
C ASN A 309 4.86 -0.29 -0.84
N ALA A 310 4.60 -0.96 -1.97
CA ALA A 310 5.62 -1.54 -2.84
C ALA A 310 5.80 -0.72 -4.12
#